data_0e99c636675b946954286387fcefcef6
#
_entry.id   0e99c636675b946954286387fcefcef6
#
_cell.length_a   1.000
_cell.length_b   1.000
_cell.length_c   1.000
_cell.angle_alpha   90.00
_cell.angle_beta   90.00
_cell.angle_gamma   90.00
#
_symmetry.space_group_name_H-M   'P 1'
#
loop_
_entity.id
_entity.type
_entity.pdbx_description
1 polymer ?
#
loop_
_entity_poly.entity_id
_entity_poly.type
_entity_poly.pdbx_seq_one_letter_code
_entity_poly.pdbx_strand_id
1 'polypeptide(L)'
;VGQLPNIQGKKRNGNYLYVTAGNNLYSIGNQYGDFPPAGFHVPGEMSGIWQHPIKLLDGFTLSIQDGAKSIVLDKCDSFITYPLATQFKYDGADDLEIVRTDFVPDSLPVLAVEYQVRNKTNQPKEILLSLTADTDLSPVWLGERSGMTDTRDQYTGLIHNTVFAKDSLNNWFVGVTSDQDSLSIDDLGNSPVQGQGISVKLNTPRLNLAANEVRNIRFFISGSMKNETEIQENLREIGR
;
A
#
# COMPACT_ATOMS: atom_id res chain seq x y z
N VAL A 1 -23.51 -13.03 -14.66
CA VAL A 1 -22.68 -13.05 -13.44
C VAL A 1 -23.36 -12.08 -12.49
N GLY A 2 -23.88 -12.58 -11.34
CA GLY A 2 -24.53 -11.73 -10.34
C GLY A 2 -23.55 -10.69 -9.79
N GLN A 3 -24.05 -9.51 -9.47
CA GLN A 3 -23.25 -8.45 -8.83
C GLN A 3 -22.84 -8.94 -7.43
N LEU A 4 -21.54 -8.86 -7.11
CA LEU A 4 -21.06 -9.19 -5.77
C LEU A 4 -21.72 -8.27 -4.74
N PRO A 5 -22.11 -8.80 -3.57
CA PRO A 5 -22.64 -7.97 -2.49
C PRO A 5 -21.58 -6.93 -2.10
N ASN A 6 -22.02 -5.69 -1.87
CA ASN A 6 -21.13 -4.60 -1.48
C ASN A 6 -21.82 -3.62 -0.54
N ILE A 7 -21.01 -2.86 0.18
CA ILE A 7 -21.46 -1.74 1.03
C ILE A 7 -20.76 -0.48 0.52
N GLN A 8 -21.56 0.50 0.15
CA GLN A 8 -21.05 1.80 -0.27
C GLN A 8 -20.92 2.74 0.93
N GLY A 9 -19.74 3.33 1.10
CA GLY A 9 -19.48 4.33 2.12
C GLY A 9 -20.17 5.66 1.81
N LYS A 10 -20.38 6.47 2.83
CA LYS A 10 -20.92 7.83 2.70
C LYS A 10 -19.79 8.83 2.93
N LYS A 11 -19.70 9.90 2.16
CA LYS A 11 -18.65 10.94 2.31
C LYS A 11 -18.48 11.44 3.74
N ARG A 12 -19.56 11.58 4.52
CA ARG A 12 -19.50 11.98 5.94
C ARG A 12 -18.80 10.99 6.86
N ASN A 13 -18.60 9.76 6.40
CA ASN A 13 -18.01 8.65 7.15
C ASN A 13 -16.55 8.38 6.73
N GLY A 14 -15.94 9.25 5.95
CA GLY A 14 -14.59 9.05 5.41
C GLY A 14 -13.52 8.78 6.47
N ASN A 15 -13.67 9.33 7.67
CA ASN A 15 -12.74 9.08 8.79
C ASN A 15 -13.00 7.74 9.51
N TYR A 16 -14.08 7.02 9.21
CA TYR A 16 -14.29 5.70 9.82
C TYR A 16 -13.33 4.68 9.21
N LEU A 17 -12.83 3.82 10.08
CA LEU A 17 -11.91 2.78 9.69
C LEU A 17 -12.60 1.70 8.84
N TYR A 18 -11.82 1.07 7.99
CA TYR A 18 -12.17 -0.15 7.27
C TYR A 18 -11.06 -1.19 7.45
N VAL A 19 -11.38 -2.43 7.18
CA VAL A 19 -10.41 -3.54 7.18
C VAL A 19 -10.52 -4.28 5.84
N THR A 20 -9.37 -4.51 5.21
CA THR A 20 -9.23 -5.48 4.12
C THR A 20 -8.33 -6.59 4.64
N ALA A 21 -8.83 -7.82 4.70
CA ALA A 21 -8.13 -8.92 5.36
C ALA A 21 -8.23 -10.23 4.59
N GLY A 22 -7.15 -10.98 4.61
CA GLY A 22 -7.08 -12.42 4.42
C GLY A 22 -6.69 -13.13 5.73
N ASN A 23 -6.33 -14.39 5.66
CA ASN A 23 -5.98 -15.18 6.86
C ASN A 23 -4.65 -14.77 7.49
N ASN A 24 -3.71 -14.24 6.71
CA ASN A 24 -2.32 -14.06 7.13
C ASN A 24 -1.85 -12.59 7.12
N LEU A 25 -2.63 -11.70 6.52
CA LEU A 25 -2.30 -10.28 6.44
C LEU A 25 -3.59 -9.46 6.40
N TYR A 26 -3.54 -8.25 6.94
CA TYR A 26 -4.64 -7.31 6.87
C TYR A 26 -4.15 -5.86 6.78
N SER A 27 -5.02 -5.00 6.24
CA SER A 27 -4.84 -3.56 6.14
C SER A 27 -5.96 -2.84 6.87
N ILE A 28 -5.63 -1.85 7.69
CA ILE A 28 -6.59 -0.98 8.38
C ILE A 28 -6.29 0.46 8.03
N GLY A 29 -7.21 1.10 7.34
CA GLY A 29 -7.16 2.52 6.99
C GLY A 29 -8.52 3.19 7.20
N ASN A 30 -8.67 4.42 6.74
CA ASN A 30 -9.96 5.12 6.73
C ASN A 30 -10.65 5.02 5.36
N GLN A 31 -11.94 5.37 5.30
CA GLN A 31 -12.73 5.31 4.07
C GLN A 31 -12.38 6.41 3.05
N TYR A 32 -11.43 7.30 3.34
CA TYR A 32 -10.81 8.16 2.34
C TYR A 32 -9.68 7.46 1.58
N GLY A 33 -9.21 6.30 2.05
CA GLY A 33 -8.10 5.55 1.47
C GLY A 33 -6.75 5.91 2.07
N ASP A 34 -6.75 6.65 3.18
CA ASP A 34 -5.60 7.07 3.94
C ASP A 34 -5.39 6.21 5.19
N PHE A 35 -4.22 6.30 5.82
CA PHE A 35 -3.82 5.56 7.02
C PHE A 35 -3.57 6.51 8.20
N PRO A 36 -4.63 7.08 8.81
CA PRO A 36 -4.46 7.97 9.96
C PRO A 36 -3.96 7.17 11.17
N PRO A 37 -3.24 7.80 12.12
CA PRO A 37 -2.73 7.14 13.32
C PRO A 37 -3.88 6.76 14.26
N ALA A 38 -4.63 5.72 13.93
CA ALA A 38 -5.73 5.18 14.72
C ALA A 38 -5.22 4.25 15.83
N GLY A 39 -5.80 4.37 17.03
CA GLY A 39 -5.49 3.52 18.17
C GLY A 39 -6.31 3.90 19.39
N PHE A 40 -6.45 2.96 20.34
CA PHE A 40 -7.14 3.20 21.62
C PHE A 40 -6.17 3.52 22.77
N HIS A 41 -5.00 2.88 22.78
CA HIS A 41 -4.00 2.98 23.83
C HIS A 41 -2.82 3.87 23.40
N VAL A 42 -2.37 3.66 22.16
CA VAL A 42 -1.28 4.41 21.57
C VAL A 42 -1.70 4.86 20.16
N PRO A 43 -1.45 6.12 19.76
CA PRO A 43 -1.67 6.54 18.38
C PRO A 43 -0.93 5.63 17.39
N GLY A 44 -1.61 5.18 16.34
CA GLY A 44 -1.02 4.32 15.32
C GLY A 44 -1.01 2.83 15.64
N GLU A 45 -1.42 2.39 16.83
CA GLU A 45 -1.40 0.97 17.21
C GLU A 45 -2.30 0.07 16.36
N MET A 46 -3.29 0.63 15.66
CA MET A 46 -4.28 -0.15 14.91
C MET A 46 -4.15 0.01 13.39
N SER A 47 -3.87 1.22 12.92
CA SER A 47 -3.80 1.48 11.47
C SER A 47 -2.55 0.94 10.82
N GLY A 48 -2.60 0.81 9.50
CA GLY A 48 -1.47 0.33 8.70
C GLY A 48 -1.68 -1.07 8.16
N ILE A 49 -0.59 -1.69 7.72
CA ILE A 49 -0.55 -3.02 7.14
C ILE A 49 0.12 -3.97 8.12
N TRP A 50 -0.56 -5.08 8.42
CA TRP A 50 -0.19 -6.00 9.48
C TRP A 50 -0.06 -7.43 8.98
N GLN A 51 1.03 -8.08 9.35
CA GLN A 51 1.18 -9.54 9.37
C GLN A 51 1.37 -9.96 10.83
N HIS A 52 0.25 -10.17 11.51
CA HIS A 52 0.26 -10.38 12.96
C HIS A 52 1.34 -11.40 13.41
N PRO A 53 2.13 -11.12 14.46
CA PRO A 53 2.00 -10.03 15.42
C PRO A 53 2.79 -8.74 15.10
N ILE A 54 3.24 -8.56 13.84
CA ILE A 54 4.07 -7.42 13.42
C ILE A 54 3.30 -6.50 12.50
N LYS A 55 3.40 -5.20 12.73
CA LYS A 55 3.08 -4.16 11.76
C LYS A 55 4.17 -4.13 10.70
N LEU A 56 3.81 -3.96 9.45
CA LEU A 56 4.75 -3.88 8.32
C LEU A 56 4.94 -2.44 7.87
N LEU A 57 3.82 -1.72 7.71
CA LEU A 57 3.80 -0.34 7.26
C LEU A 57 2.81 0.46 8.11
N ASP A 58 3.12 1.71 8.41
CA ASP A 58 2.13 2.68 8.87
C ASP A 58 1.11 2.98 7.78
N GLY A 59 1.53 2.95 6.52
CA GLY A 59 0.67 3.15 5.38
C GLY A 59 1.45 3.34 4.07
N PHE A 60 0.72 3.73 3.04
CA PHE A 60 1.27 4.10 1.75
C PHE A 60 0.41 5.16 1.07
N THR A 61 1.04 5.96 0.21
CA THR A 61 0.37 6.97 -0.60
C THR A 61 0.87 6.89 -2.04
N LEU A 62 -0.04 6.98 -3.02
CA LEU A 62 0.32 7.08 -4.42
C LEU A 62 0.27 8.53 -4.90
N SER A 63 1.28 8.93 -5.65
CA SER A 63 1.25 10.14 -6.46
C SER A 63 1.41 9.80 -7.94
N ILE A 64 0.76 10.60 -8.80
CA ILE A 64 0.85 10.48 -10.26
C ILE A 64 1.40 11.79 -10.81
N GLN A 65 2.50 11.69 -11.56
CA GLN A 65 3.04 12.80 -12.32
C GLN A 65 2.48 12.75 -13.74
N ASP A 66 1.74 13.80 -14.16
CA ASP A 66 1.19 14.01 -15.51
C ASP A 66 1.79 15.31 -16.07
N GLY A 67 2.85 15.21 -16.84
CA GLY A 67 3.65 16.36 -17.26
C GLY A 67 4.20 17.16 -16.07
N ALA A 68 3.83 18.44 -15.95
CA ALA A 68 4.22 19.29 -14.81
C ALA A 68 3.28 19.17 -13.60
N LYS A 69 2.15 18.47 -13.73
CA LYS A 69 1.14 18.31 -12.68
C LYS A 69 1.47 17.09 -11.81
N SER A 70 1.41 17.25 -10.50
CA SER A 70 1.50 16.16 -9.52
C SER A 70 0.16 16.00 -8.82
N ILE A 71 -0.38 14.78 -8.81
CA ILE A 71 -1.65 14.41 -8.21
C ILE A 71 -1.34 13.44 -7.08
N VAL A 72 -1.70 13.79 -5.85
CA VAL A 72 -1.56 12.91 -4.68
C VAL A 72 -2.91 12.30 -4.37
N LEU A 73 -2.96 10.96 -4.20
CA LEU A 73 -4.18 10.21 -3.93
C LEU A 73 -4.33 10.00 -2.42
N ASP A 74 -4.56 11.07 -1.70
CA ASP A 74 -4.72 11.10 -0.24
C ASP A 74 -6.19 11.02 0.21
N LYS A 75 -7.14 11.34 -0.69
CA LYS A 75 -8.56 11.37 -0.36
C LYS A 75 -9.45 10.97 -1.52
N CYS A 76 -10.09 9.82 -1.40
CA CYS A 76 -11.03 9.36 -2.42
C CYS A 76 -12.39 10.07 -2.35
N ASP A 77 -13.10 10.10 -3.48
CA ASP A 77 -14.46 10.64 -3.62
C ASP A 77 -15.53 9.61 -3.27
N SER A 78 -15.25 8.33 -3.50
CA SER A 78 -16.15 7.25 -3.12
C SER A 78 -15.40 6.00 -2.65
N PHE A 79 -16.02 5.30 -1.70
CA PHE A 79 -15.54 4.10 -1.05
C PHE A 79 -16.59 2.99 -1.18
N ILE A 80 -16.14 1.79 -1.56
CA ILE A 80 -16.98 0.59 -1.63
C ILE A 80 -16.21 -0.56 -1.02
N THR A 81 -16.83 -1.31 -0.11
CA THR A 81 -16.27 -2.57 0.40
C THR A 81 -17.07 -3.75 -0.12
N TYR A 82 -16.34 -4.78 -0.53
CA TYR A 82 -16.80 -6.10 -0.94
C TYR A 82 -16.32 -7.13 0.09
N PRO A 83 -16.82 -8.37 0.08
CA PRO A 83 -16.38 -9.40 1.04
C PRO A 83 -14.88 -9.67 1.03
N LEU A 84 -14.20 -9.52 -0.12
CA LEU A 84 -12.78 -9.85 -0.31
C LEU A 84 -11.93 -8.66 -0.76
N ALA A 85 -12.51 -7.47 -0.94
CA ALA A 85 -11.79 -6.33 -1.49
C ALA A 85 -12.39 -5.02 -1.03
N THR A 86 -11.58 -3.98 -1.08
CA THR A 86 -11.99 -2.60 -0.81
C THR A 86 -11.63 -1.73 -2.01
N GLN A 87 -12.52 -0.84 -2.43
CA GLN A 87 -12.33 0.00 -3.60
C GLN A 87 -12.49 1.47 -3.26
N PHE A 88 -11.60 2.29 -3.82
CA PHE A 88 -11.56 3.74 -3.69
C PHE A 88 -11.54 4.37 -5.06
N LYS A 89 -12.42 5.34 -5.30
CA LYS A 89 -12.46 6.09 -6.55
C LYS A 89 -12.03 7.53 -6.31
N TYR A 90 -11.14 8.03 -7.17
CA TYR A 90 -10.60 9.39 -7.13
C TYR A 90 -11.04 10.14 -8.38
N ASP A 91 -11.96 11.08 -8.22
CA ASP A 91 -12.53 11.88 -9.34
C ASP A 91 -11.78 13.20 -9.55
N GLY A 92 -10.93 13.61 -8.59
CA GLY A 92 -10.23 14.90 -8.58
C GLY A 92 -9.05 15.05 -9.56
N ALA A 93 -8.76 14.01 -10.34
CA ALA A 93 -7.71 14.03 -11.36
C ALA A 93 -8.27 14.39 -12.72
N ASP A 94 -8.60 15.65 -12.99
CA ASP A 94 -9.33 16.22 -14.13
C ASP A 94 -9.38 15.35 -15.41
N ASP A 95 -8.21 14.96 -15.93
CA ASP A 95 -8.02 14.19 -17.16
C ASP A 95 -7.87 12.67 -16.96
N LEU A 96 -7.72 12.23 -15.73
CA LEU A 96 -7.59 10.83 -15.37
C LEU A 96 -8.79 10.39 -14.52
N GLU A 97 -9.23 9.15 -14.72
CA GLU A 97 -10.10 8.45 -13.78
C GLU A 97 -9.25 7.39 -13.08
N ILE A 98 -9.28 7.38 -11.76
CA ILE A 98 -8.42 6.49 -10.98
C ILE A 98 -9.29 5.70 -10.00
N VAL A 99 -9.12 4.39 -10.02
CA VAL A 99 -9.74 3.46 -9.07
C VAL A 99 -8.65 2.62 -8.43
N ARG A 100 -8.54 2.67 -7.11
CA ARG A 100 -7.70 1.77 -6.32
C ARG A 100 -8.55 0.63 -5.80
N THR A 101 -8.04 -0.60 -5.88
CA THR A 101 -8.64 -1.79 -5.29
C THR A 101 -7.61 -2.50 -4.43
N ASP A 102 -7.91 -2.68 -3.15
CA ASP A 102 -7.10 -3.42 -2.19
C ASP A 102 -7.68 -4.82 -2.01
N PHE A 103 -6.81 -5.83 -2.05
CA PHE A 103 -7.17 -7.23 -1.91
C PHE A 103 -6.08 -8.01 -1.14
N VAL A 104 -6.50 -8.87 -0.21
CA VAL A 104 -5.60 -9.78 0.51
C VAL A 104 -6.11 -11.21 0.31
N PRO A 105 -5.36 -12.09 -0.38
CA PRO A 105 -5.76 -13.49 -0.55
C PRO A 105 -5.63 -14.28 0.76
N ASP A 106 -6.51 -15.26 0.94
CA ASP A 106 -6.49 -16.11 2.14
C ASP A 106 -5.24 -17.00 2.25
N SER A 107 -4.65 -17.35 1.12
CA SER A 107 -3.52 -18.29 1.05
C SER A 107 -2.14 -17.65 1.23
N LEU A 108 -2.01 -16.34 1.01
CA LEU A 108 -0.73 -15.63 0.99
C LEU A 108 -0.74 -14.39 1.89
N PRO A 109 0.35 -14.10 2.60
CA PRO A 109 0.52 -12.86 3.36
C PRO A 109 0.95 -11.71 2.41
N VAL A 110 0.08 -11.36 1.46
CA VAL A 110 0.33 -10.30 0.47
C VAL A 110 -0.89 -9.39 0.38
N LEU A 111 -0.67 -8.08 0.51
CA LEU A 111 -1.63 -7.07 0.10
C LEU A 111 -1.35 -6.72 -1.37
N ALA A 112 -2.31 -6.97 -2.23
CA ALA A 112 -2.31 -6.49 -3.60
C ALA A 112 -3.11 -5.17 -3.70
N VAL A 113 -2.48 -4.13 -4.23
CA VAL A 113 -3.06 -2.81 -4.44
C VAL A 113 -3.06 -2.53 -5.94
N GLU A 114 -4.21 -2.66 -6.58
CA GLU A 114 -4.37 -2.37 -8.00
C GLU A 114 -4.86 -0.94 -8.20
N TYR A 115 -4.17 -0.19 -9.04
CA TYR A 115 -4.62 1.10 -9.56
C TYR A 115 -5.04 0.93 -11.02
N GLN A 116 -6.33 1.09 -11.28
CA GLN A 116 -6.84 1.24 -12.63
C GLN A 116 -6.82 2.74 -12.98
N VAL A 117 -6.00 3.09 -13.97
CA VAL A 117 -5.85 4.47 -14.44
C VAL A 117 -6.40 4.56 -15.87
N ARG A 118 -7.38 5.43 -16.07
CA ARG A 118 -7.97 5.71 -17.38
C ARG A 118 -7.63 7.12 -17.82
N ASN A 119 -7.09 7.25 -19.02
CA ASN A 119 -6.99 8.54 -19.71
C ASN A 119 -8.37 8.94 -20.25
N LYS A 120 -8.99 9.99 -19.70
CA LYS A 120 -10.32 10.49 -20.15
C LYS A 120 -10.24 11.39 -21.38
N THR A 121 -9.04 11.70 -21.87
CA THR A 121 -8.85 12.63 -22.98
C THR A 121 -8.74 11.93 -24.34
N ASN A 122 -8.88 12.71 -25.41
CA ASN A 122 -8.68 12.24 -26.78
C ASN A 122 -7.21 12.36 -27.25
N GLN A 123 -6.28 12.64 -26.32
CA GLN A 123 -4.84 12.74 -26.59
C GLN A 123 -4.08 11.73 -25.75
N PRO A 124 -2.95 11.21 -26.24
CA PRO A 124 -2.10 10.34 -25.43
C PRO A 124 -1.51 11.13 -24.24
N LYS A 125 -1.27 10.45 -23.14
CA LYS A 125 -0.62 10.98 -21.93
C LYS A 125 0.56 10.13 -21.54
N GLU A 126 1.61 10.79 -21.04
CA GLU A 126 2.73 10.15 -20.36
C GLU A 126 2.63 10.43 -18.87
N ILE A 127 2.50 9.36 -18.07
CA ILE A 127 2.39 9.46 -16.61
C ILE A 127 3.50 8.65 -15.93
N LEU A 128 3.82 9.03 -14.70
CA LEU A 128 4.69 8.26 -13.79
C LEU A 128 3.95 8.08 -12.48
N LEU A 129 3.90 6.85 -11.97
CA LEU A 129 3.32 6.54 -10.66
C LEU A 129 4.44 6.41 -9.64
N SER A 130 4.22 6.99 -8.48
CA SER A 130 5.15 6.89 -7.35
C SER A 130 4.38 6.46 -6.10
N LEU A 131 4.70 5.28 -5.59
CA LEU A 131 4.19 4.78 -4.31
C LEU A 131 5.18 5.14 -3.21
N THR A 132 4.79 5.95 -2.26
CA THR A 132 5.52 6.16 -1.01
C THR A 132 5.00 5.18 0.03
N ALA A 133 5.88 4.38 0.60
CA ALA A 133 5.59 3.44 1.67
C ALA A 133 6.32 3.87 2.94
N ASP A 134 5.58 4.01 4.02
CA ASP A 134 6.09 4.37 5.34
C ASP A 134 6.13 3.10 6.19
N THR A 135 7.34 2.60 6.49
CA THR A 135 7.50 1.40 7.32
C THR A 135 7.32 1.74 8.80
N ASP A 136 6.96 0.74 9.58
CA ASP A 136 7.04 0.72 11.03
C ASP A 136 6.97 -0.74 11.48
N LEU A 137 8.12 -1.44 11.39
CA LEU A 137 8.22 -2.87 11.75
C LEU A 137 8.16 -3.03 13.26
N SER A 138 6.99 -2.82 13.81
CA SER A 138 6.74 -2.80 15.25
C SER A 138 5.82 -3.94 15.70
N PRO A 139 5.96 -4.44 16.95
CA PRO A 139 5.08 -5.47 17.46
C PRO A 139 3.71 -4.86 17.83
N VAL A 140 2.68 -5.72 17.91
CA VAL A 140 1.44 -5.35 18.58
C VAL A 140 1.72 -4.84 19.99
N TRP A 141 0.93 -3.86 20.49
CA TRP A 141 1.16 -3.21 21.77
C TRP A 141 1.35 -4.16 22.98
N LEU A 142 0.76 -5.36 22.95
CA LEU A 142 1.03 -6.42 23.94
C LEU A 142 2.36 -7.15 23.70
N GLY A 143 2.94 -7.04 22.52
CA GLY A 143 4.20 -7.70 22.15
C GLY A 143 5.37 -7.21 22.99
N GLU A 144 5.43 -5.93 23.31
CA GLU A 144 6.45 -5.36 24.19
C GLU A 144 6.46 -6.02 25.57
N ARG A 145 5.30 -6.38 26.09
CA ARG A 145 5.17 -7.10 27.37
C ARG A 145 5.66 -8.55 27.29
N SER A 146 5.73 -9.13 26.11
CA SER A 146 6.28 -10.46 25.83
C SER A 146 7.73 -10.44 25.35
N GLY A 147 8.39 -9.29 25.43
CA GLY A 147 9.82 -9.14 25.09
C GLY A 147 10.09 -8.84 23.61
N MET A 148 9.08 -8.50 22.83
CA MET A 148 9.26 -8.00 21.47
C MET A 148 9.56 -6.49 21.54
N THR A 149 10.76 -6.11 21.21
CA THR A 149 11.20 -4.69 21.28
C THR A 149 11.31 -4.13 19.88
N ASP A 150 10.62 -3.04 19.64
CA ASP A 150 10.74 -2.23 18.43
C ASP A 150 12.13 -1.58 18.36
N THR A 151 12.73 -1.61 17.17
CA THR A 151 13.98 -0.89 16.87
C THR A 151 13.90 -0.22 15.51
N ARG A 152 14.93 0.55 15.15
CA ARG A 152 14.92 1.33 13.93
C ARG A 152 14.88 0.46 12.68
N ASP A 153 13.98 0.79 11.77
CA ASP A 153 13.95 0.20 10.43
C ASP A 153 15.10 0.69 9.55
N GLN A 154 15.53 -0.18 8.65
CA GLN A 154 16.62 0.10 7.71
C GLN A 154 16.22 -0.39 6.32
N TYR A 155 16.48 0.47 5.32
CA TYR A 155 16.44 0.05 3.93
C TYR A 155 17.59 -0.93 3.66
N THR A 156 17.28 -2.12 3.16
CA THR A 156 18.30 -3.16 2.91
C THR A 156 18.65 -3.30 1.42
N GLY A 157 17.84 -2.79 0.52
CA GLY A 157 18.15 -2.78 -0.91
C GLY A 157 16.96 -2.96 -1.83
N LEU A 158 17.27 -2.92 -3.13
CA LEU A 158 16.36 -3.30 -4.23
C LEU A 158 16.84 -4.62 -4.82
N ILE A 159 16.11 -5.69 -4.62
CA ILE A 159 16.46 -7.04 -5.08
C ILE A 159 15.30 -7.57 -5.94
N HIS A 160 15.58 -7.92 -7.20
CA HIS A 160 14.60 -8.43 -8.16
C HIS A 160 13.33 -7.55 -8.22
N ASN A 161 13.52 -6.24 -8.36
CA ASN A 161 12.43 -5.25 -8.43
C ASN A 161 11.59 -5.13 -7.14
N THR A 162 12.06 -5.66 -6.02
CA THR A 162 11.43 -5.56 -4.69
C THR A 162 12.30 -4.71 -3.77
N VAL A 163 11.71 -3.70 -3.18
CA VAL A 163 12.31 -2.90 -2.11
C VAL A 163 12.14 -3.63 -0.80
N PHE A 164 13.22 -3.75 -0.04
CA PHE A 164 13.18 -4.37 1.28
C PHE A 164 13.55 -3.38 2.37
N ALA A 165 12.82 -3.48 3.47
CA ALA A 165 13.20 -2.89 4.75
C ALA A 165 13.19 -3.96 5.83
N LYS A 166 14.01 -3.75 6.85
CA LYS A 166 14.21 -4.66 7.99
C LYS A 166 14.33 -3.86 9.27
N ASP A 167 13.75 -4.37 10.36
CA ASP A 167 14.08 -3.93 11.71
C ASP A 167 15.56 -4.26 12.05
N SER A 168 16.29 -3.33 12.69
CA SER A 168 17.73 -3.43 12.85
C SER A 168 18.18 -4.61 13.74
N LEU A 169 17.39 -5.02 14.72
CA LEU A 169 17.70 -6.10 15.66
C LEU A 169 16.85 -7.36 15.44
N ASN A 170 15.64 -7.20 14.92
CA ASN A 170 14.71 -8.31 14.75
C ASN A 170 14.75 -8.87 13.32
N ASN A 171 14.33 -10.11 13.16
CA ASN A 171 14.12 -10.71 11.85
C ASN A 171 12.73 -10.37 11.30
N TRP A 172 12.37 -9.09 11.35
CA TRP A 172 11.14 -8.56 10.78
C TRP A 172 11.47 -7.86 9.49
N PHE A 173 10.79 -8.24 8.44
CA PHE A 173 11.05 -7.76 7.10
C PHE A 173 9.75 -7.34 6.43
N VAL A 174 9.82 -6.33 5.60
CA VAL A 174 8.78 -5.97 4.64
C VAL A 174 9.38 -5.82 3.25
N GLY A 175 8.66 -6.28 2.24
CA GLY A 175 8.99 -6.10 0.83
C GLY A 175 7.84 -5.42 0.09
N VAL A 176 8.19 -4.44 -0.75
CA VAL A 176 7.24 -3.73 -1.62
C VAL A 176 7.73 -3.82 -3.06
N THR A 177 6.85 -4.20 -3.98
CA THR A 177 7.15 -4.33 -5.40
C THR A 177 5.98 -3.86 -6.27
N SER A 178 6.17 -3.87 -7.58
CA SER A 178 5.13 -3.63 -8.58
C SER A 178 5.19 -4.67 -9.68
N ASP A 179 4.09 -4.82 -10.44
CA ASP A 179 4.06 -5.58 -11.70
C ASP A 179 4.76 -4.84 -12.85
N GLN A 180 5.24 -3.62 -12.61
CA GLN A 180 6.02 -2.86 -13.58
C GLN A 180 7.50 -3.19 -13.45
N ASP A 181 8.16 -3.41 -14.60
CA ASP A 181 9.61 -3.62 -14.66
C ASP A 181 10.36 -2.31 -14.38
N SER A 182 11.63 -2.44 -13.96
CA SER A 182 12.58 -1.31 -13.87
C SER A 182 12.13 -0.18 -12.91
N LEU A 183 11.70 -0.56 -11.70
CA LEU A 183 11.42 0.41 -10.66
C LEU A 183 12.68 1.20 -10.29
N SER A 184 12.53 2.48 -10.00
CA SER A 184 13.55 3.29 -9.33
C SER A 184 13.10 3.66 -7.92
N ILE A 185 14.07 3.85 -7.02
CA ILE A 185 13.81 4.02 -5.60
C ILE A 185 14.45 5.31 -5.12
N ASP A 186 13.67 6.07 -4.34
CA ASP A 186 14.18 7.17 -3.56
C ASP A 186 14.06 6.78 -2.07
N ASP A 187 15.19 6.75 -1.36
CA ASP A 187 15.21 6.67 0.10
C ASP A 187 14.93 8.06 0.66
N LEU A 188 13.80 8.21 1.33
CA LEU A 188 13.36 9.47 1.90
C LEU A 188 13.82 9.64 3.37
N GLY A 189 14.48 8.63 3.93
CA GLY A 189 14.97 8.65 5.31
C GLY A 189 13.90 8.25 6.32
N ASN A 190 13.88 8.92 7.47
CA ASN A 190 12.92 8.58 8.53
C ASN A 190 11.48 8.82 8.10
N SER A 191 10.58 7.91 8.46
CA SER A 191 9.14 8.10 8.27
C SER A 191 8.66 9.37 8.99
N PRO A 192 7.75 10.13 8.38
CA PRO A 192 7.11 11.27 9.05
C PRO A 192 6.08 10.83 10.11
N VAL A 193 5.72 9.56 10.12
CA VAL A 193 4.79 8.97 11.10
C VAL A 193 5.53 8.68 12.41
N GLN A 194 4.81 8.42 13.48
CA GLN A 194 5.43 8.09 14.78
C GLN A 194 6.12 6.71 14.69
N GLY A 195 7.19 6.53 15.47
CA GLY A 195 7.93 5.27 15.52
C GLY A 195 9.37 5.40 15.01
N GLN A 196 9.95 4.28 14.65
CA GLN A 196 11.34 4.18 14.20
C GLN A 196 11.46 3.75 12.73
N GLY A 197 10.37 3.91 11.98
CA GLY A 197 10.27 3.53 10.58
C GLY A 197 11.02 4.44 9.62
N ILE A 198 11.03 4.03 8.36
CA ILE A 198 11.61 4.79 7.24
C ILE A 198 10.56 4.97 6.14
N SER A 199 10.75 5.99 5.31
CA SER A 199 9.98 6.21 4.08
C SER A 199 10.80 5.84 2.87
N VAL A 200 10.23 5.05 1.99
CA VAL A 200 10.78 4.72 0.67
C VAL A 200 9.76 5.00 -0.42
N LYS A 201 10.24 5.52 -1.53
CA LYS A 201 9.39 5.86 -2.68
C LYS A 201 9.78 5.00 -3.87
N LEU A 202 8.81 4.23 -4.37
CA LEU A 202 8.95 3.39 -5.54
C LEU A 202 8.37 4.15 -6.75
N ASN A 203 9.18 4.40 -7.75
CA ASN A 203 8.74 5.04 -8.99
C ASN A 203 8.65 4.00 -10.09
N THR A 204 7.51 3.94 -10.80
CA THR A 204 7.38 3.15 -12.03
C THR A 204 8.20 3.79 -13.15
N PRO A 205 8.51 3.10 -14.25
CA PRO A 205 8.91 3.78 -15.47
C PRO A 205 7.76 4.70 -15.94
N ARG A 206 8.09 5.61 -16.86
CA ARG A 206 7.06 6.43 -17.50
C ARG A 206 6.16 5.55 -18.36
N LEU A 207 4.85 5.69 -18.18
CA LEU A 207 3.82 4.91 -18.84
C LEU A 207 3.09 5.78 -19.87
N ASN A 208 3.03 5.31 -21.10
CA ASN A 208 2.25 5.96 -22.15
C ASN A 208 0.84 5.38 -22.13
N LEU A 209 -0.17 6.24 -21.97
CA LEU A 209 -1.59 5.91 -22.06
C LEU A 209 -2.15 6.52 -23.35
N ALA A 210 -2.60 5.69 -24.28
CA ALA A 210 -3.32 6.18 -25.45
C ALA A 210 -4.61 6.92 -25.07
N ALA A 211 -5.21 7.63 -26.00
CA ALA A 211 -6.51 8.27 -25.82
C ALA A 211 -7.55 7.24 -25.36
N ASN A 212 -8.26 7.53 -24.27
CA ASN A 212 -9.27 6.67 -23.63
C ASN A 212 -8.77 5.29 -23.14
N GLU A 213 -7.45 5.04 -23.15
CA GLU A 213 -6.87 3.80 -22.64
C GLU A 213 -7.12 3.66 -21.13
N VAL A 214 -7.36 2.41 -20.72
CA VAL A 214 -7.39 1.98 -19.33
C VAL A 214 -6.19 1.07 -19.09
N ARG A 215 -5.41 1.34 -18.05
CA ARG A 215 -4.28 0.50 -17.64
C ARG A 215 -4.36 0.16 -16.18
N ASN A 216 -4.07 -1.09 -15.84
CA ASN A 216 -3.96 -1.55 -14.46
C ASN A 216 -2.48 -1.61 -14.09
N ILE A 217 -2.13 -1.05 -12.97
CA ILE A 217 -0.80 -1.07 -12.34
C ILE A 217 -0.98 -1.63 -10.94
N ARG A 218 -0.19 -2.64 -10.58
CA ARG A 218 -0.29 -3.30 -9.29
C ARG A 218 0.97 -3.08 -8.47
N PHE A 219 0.75 -2.83 -7.19
CA PHE A 219 1.78 -2.88 -6.16
C PHE A 219 1.44 -4.01 -5.20
N PHE A 220 2.48 -4.64 -4.67
CA PHE A 220 2.34 -5.76 -3.75
C PHE A 220 3.19 -5.50 -2.51
N ILE A 221 2.61 -5.77 -1.34
CA ILE A 221 3.25 -5.60 -0.03
C ILE A 221 3.18 -6.94 0.68
N SER A 222 4.33 -7.44 1.17
CA SER A 222 4.42 -8.68 1.93
C SER A 222 5.43 -8.55 3.04
N GLY A 223 5.23 -9.29 4.12
CA GLY A 223 6.14 -9.34 5.25
C GLY A 223 6.71 -10.74 5.51
N SER A 224 7.71 -10.81 6.37
CA SER A 224 8.23 -12.06 6.93
C SER A 224 8.87 -11.81 8.28
N MET A 225 8.74 -12.78 9.18
CA MET A 225 9.51 -12.84 10.43
C MET A 225 10.70 -13.80 10.34
N LYS A 226 11.13 -14.16 9.13
CA LYS A 226 12.25 -15.08 8.88
C LYS A 226 13.34 -14.45 8.01
N ASN A 227 12.98 -14.09 6.77
CA ASN A 227 13.94 -13.59 5.78
C ASN A 227 13.24 -13.00 4.54
N GLU A 228 14.03 -12.34 3.68
CA GLU A 228 13.59 -11.75 2.41
C GLU A 228 13.16 -12.80 1.37
N THR A 229 13.70 -14.02 1.45
CA THR A 229 13.40 -15.10 0.49
C THR A 229 11.92 -15.51 0.58
N GLU A 230 11.38 -15.63 1.79
CA GLU A 230 9.96 -15.94 2.00
C GLU A 230 9.05 -14.88 1.36
N ILE A 231 9.42 -13.60 1.50
CA ILE A 231 8.70 -12.50 0.83
C ILE A 231 8.75 -12.64 -0.70
N GLN A 232 9.93 -12.93 -1.27
CA GLN A 232 10.06 -13.12 -2.72
C GLN A 232 9.26 -14.31 -3.24
N GLU A 233 9.14 -15.38 -2.46
CA GLU A 233 8.31 -16.54 -2.79
C GLU A 233 6.83 -16.16 -2.84
N ASN A 234 6.33 -15.48 -1.80
CA ASN A 234 4.96 -14.98 -1.73
C ASN A 234 4.63 -14.04 -2.90
N LEU A 235 5.54 -13.10 -3.21
CA LEU A 235 5.36 -12.13 -4.29
C LEU A 235 5.39 -12.78 -5.69
N ARG A 236 6.16 -13.85 -5.89
CA ARG A 236 6.14 -14.63 -7.15
C ARG A 236 4.84 -15.44 -7.29
N GLU A 237 4.31 -15.96 -6.19
CA GLU A 237 3.09 -16.76 -6.22
C GLU A 237 1.87 -15.92 -6.55
N ILE A 238 1.75 -14.70 -6.02
CA ILE A 238 0.61 -13.81 -6.32
C ILE A 238 0.64 -13.27 -7.76
N GLY A 239 1.81 -13.21 -8.39
CA GLY A 239 1.98 -12.76 -9.77
C GLY A 239 1.66 -13.84 -10.83
N ARG A 240 1.33 -15.07 -10.41
CA ARG A 240 0.95 -16.19 -11.30
C ARG A 240 -0.56 -16.28 -11.45
#